data_78b3dbf19e7344e51a05bc3297ad5d7f
#
_entry.id   78b3dbf19e7344e51a05bc3297ad5d7f
#
_cell.length_a   1.000
_cell.length_b   1.000
_cell.length_c   1.000
_cell.angle_alpha   90.00
_cell.angle_beta   90.00
_cell.angle_gamma   90.00
#
_symmetry.space_group_name_H-M   'P 1'
#
loop_
_entity.id
_entity.type
_entity.pdbx_description
1 polymer ?
#
loop_
_entity_poly.entity_id
_entity_poly.type
_entity_poly.pdbx_seq_one_letter_code
_entity_poly.pdbx_strand_id
1 'polypeptide(L)'
;MSLTRRDLSFLLPALATAASGQETAKKEKPVLAAKAYEYSELPVKTNGENQSRAVFDGLTHTGYPVELHMTRLAPGQRSHPPHKHVNEEVMMLLRGQVDALYGGKTTRVTAGSTVYMASMEEHNWTNPGPEPAEYFVIALGPKT
;
A
#
# COMPACT_ATOMS: atom_id res chain seq x y z
N MET A 1 44.03 -43.42 -56.97
CA MET A 1 43.04 -43.98 -56.08
C MET A 1 42.67 -42.92 -55.01
N SER A 2 41.50 -42.33 -55.14
CA SER A 2 41.05 -41.22 -54.38
C SER A 2 40.27 -41.69 -53.15
N LEU A 3 40.67 -41.29 -51.96
CA LEU A 3 39.91 -41.52 -50.74
C LEU A 3 39.11 -40.22 -50.37
N THR A 4 37.82 -40.35 -50.45
CA THR A 4 36.83 -39.34 -50.12
C THR A 4 36.72 -39.17 -48.61
N ARG A 5 36.78 -37.92 -48.16
CA ARG A 5 36.51 -37.55 -46.78
C ARG A 5 35.01 -37.54 -46.53
N ARG A 6 34.58 -38.32 -45.55
CA ARG A 6 33.21 -38.29 -45.03
C ARG A 6 33.12 -37.21 -43.99
N ASP A 7 32.27 -36.25 -44.26
CA ASP A 7 31.90 -35.19 -43.31
C ASP A 7 31.09 -35.76 -42.14
N LEU A 8 31.63 -35.65 -40.94
CA LEU A 8 30.91 -35.92 -39.69
C LEU A 8 30.24 -34.64 -39.23
N SER A 9 28.96 -34.50 -39.52
CA SER A 9 28.13 -33.44 -38.96
C SER A 9 27.74 -33.79 -37.53
N PHE A 10 28.34 -33.15 -36.54
CA PHE A 10 27.89 -33.22 -35.16
C PHE A 10 26.67 -32.34 -34.97
N LEU A 11 25.52 -32.95 -34.80
CA LEU A 11 24.29 -32.35 -34.33
C LEU A 11 24.40 -32.16 -32.81
N LEU A 12 24.63 -30.92 -32.36
CA LEU A 12 24.46 -30.52 -30.97
C LEU A 12 22.97 -30.31 -30.70
N PRO A 13 22.37 -30.97 -29.70
CA PRO A 13 21.03 -30.61 -29.27
C PRO A 13 21.08 -29.31 -28.49
N ALA A 14 20.39 -28.30 -28.99
CA ALA A 14 20.13 -27.07 -28.26
C ALA A 14 19.22 -27.38 -27.07
N LEU A 15 19.76 -27.39 -25.85
CA LEU A 15 18.95 -27.36 -24.64
C LEU A 15 18.27 -25.96 -24.55
N ALA A 16 17.03 -25.89 -24.97
CA ALA A 16 16.16 -24.79 -24.66
C ALA A 16 15.78 -24.88 -23.17
N THR A 17 16.49 -24.17 -22.32
CA THR A 17 16.03 -23.93 -20.95
C THR A 17 14.80 -23.04 -21.02
N ALA A 18 13.62 -23.63 -20.95
CA ALA A 18 12.38 -22.91 -20.69
C ALA A 18 12.49 -22.34 -19.27
N ALA A 19 12.81 -21.05 -19.16
CA ALA A 19 12.62 -20.29 -17.96
C ALA A 19 11.10 -20.19 -17.74
N SER A 20 10.56 -21.08 -16.92
CA SER A 20 9.20 -20.95 -16.40
C SER A 20 9.18 -19.76 -15.46
N GLY A 21 8.85 -18.58 -16.00
CA GLY A 21 8.48 -17.42 -15.19
C GLY A 21 7.26 -17.84 -14.39
N GLN A 22 7.47 -18.14 -13.10
CA GLN A 22 6.39 -18.27 -12.15
C GLN A 22 5.79 -16.89 -11.98
N GLU A 23 4.79 -16.58 -12.77
CA GLU A 23 3.90 -15.46 -12.56
C GLU A 23 3.22 -15.74 -11.22
N THR A 24 3.66 -15.05 -10.17
CA THR A 24 3.03 -15.14 -8.85
C THR A 24 1.59 -14.63 -9.02
N ALA A 25 0.65 -15.56 -9.07
CA ALA A 25 -0.77 -15.25 -9.19
C ALA A 25 -1.12 -14.22 -8.10
N LYS A 26 -1.52 -13.02 -8.52
CA LYS A 26 -1.93 -11.94 -7.63
C LYS A 26 -3.12 -12.50 -6.83
N LYS A 27 -2.92 -12.71 -5.52
CA LYS A 27 -3.95 -13.28 -4.66
C LYS A 27 -5.19 -12.39 -4.74
N GLU A 28 -6.30 -12.92 -5.21
CA GLU A 28 -7.56 -12.19 -5.30
C GLU A 28 -7.96 -11.68 -3.91
N LYS A 29 -8.39 -10.42 -3.83
CA LYS A 29 -8.87 -9.85 -2.58
C LYS A 29 -10.24 -10.44 -2.23
N PRO A 30 -10.49 -10.76 -0.94
CA PRO A 30 -11.78 -11.27 -0.52
C PRO A 30 -12.87 -10.20 -0.62
N VAL A 31 -14.11 -10.61 -0.91
CA VAL A 31 -15.27 -9.76 -0.71
C VAL A 31 -15.52 -9.62 0.78
N LEU A 32 -15.62 -8.37 1.26
CA LEU A 32 -15.80 -8.09 2.68
C LEU A 32 -17.24 -8.43 3.12
N ALA A 33 -17.35 -9.22 4.19
CA ALA A 33 -18.60 -9.46 4.88
C ALA A 33 -18.83 -8.40 5.97
N ALA A 34 -20.11 -8.20 6.36
CA ALA A 34 -20.45 -7.37 7.50
C ALA A 34 -19.81 -7.96 8.77
N LYS A 35 -19.00 -7.16 9.47
CA LYS A 35 -18.25 -7.58 10.66
C LYS A 35 -17.90 -6.37 11.52
N ALA A 36 -17.91 -6.55 12.84
CA ALA A 36 -17.25 -5.63 13.77
C ALA A 36 -15.74 -5.96 13.85
N TYR A 37 -14.92 -4.93 13.93
CA TYR A 37 -13.47 -5.05 14.09
C TYR A 37 -13.09 -4.40 15.42
N GLU A 38 -12.91 -5.22 16.44
CA GLU A 38 -12.56 -4.75 17.78
C GLU A 38 -11.12 -4.22 17.81
N TYR A 39 -10.94 -3.00 18.31
CA TYR A 39 -9.64 -2.32 18.36
C TYR A 39 -8.55 -3.15 19.05
N SER A 40 -8.88 -3.81 20.14
CA SER A 40 -7.95 -4.62 20.92
C SER A 40 -7.46 -5.89 20.19
N GLU A 41 -8.21 -6.33 19.18
CA GLU A 41 -7.89 -7.54 18.38
C GLU A 41 -7.11 -7.20 17.11
N LEU A 42 -7.02 -5.92 16.73
CA LEU A 42 -6.32 -5.51 15.52
C LEU A 42 -4.81 -5.70 15.67
N PRO A 43 -4.15 -6.36 14.70
CA PRO A 43 -2.71 -6.56 14.75
C PRO A 43 -1.97 -5.23 14.69
N VAL A 44 -1.02 -5.04 15.59
CA VAL A 44 -0.16 -3.84 15.65
C VAL A 44 1.10 -4.09 14.84
N LYS A 45 1.41 -3.18 13.94
CA LYS A 45 2.70 -3.07 13.27
C LYS A 45 3.39 -1.78 13.71
N THR A 46 4.61 -1.89 14.21
CA THR A 46 5.44 -0.74 14.61
C THR A 46 6.45 -0.39 13.52
N ASN A 47 6.69 0.91 13.35
CA ASN A 47 7.74 1.45 12.48
C ASN A 47 8.38 2.63 13.24
N GLY A 48 9.51 2.39 13.89
CA GLY A 48 10.06 3.30 14.87
C GLY A 48 9.07 3.54 16.01
N GLU A 49 8.73 4.80 16.27
CA GLU A 49 7.74 5.19 17.28
C GLU A 49 6.29 5.18 16.78
N ASN A 50 6.11 5.04 15.46
CA ASN A 50 4.80 4.99 14.84
C ASN A 50 4.18 3.59 14.95
N GLN A 51 2.86 3.54 15.02
CA GLN A 51 2.10 2.30 15.02
C GLN A 51 1.01 2.34 13.94
N SER A 52 0.76 1.21 13.32
CA SER A 52 -0.38 1.02 12.43
C SER A 52 -1.15 -0.25 12.80
N ARG A 53 -2.44 -0.24 12.51
CA ARG A 53 -3.35 -1.37 12.68
C ARG A 53 -4.15 -1.55 11.41
N ALA A 54 -3.92 -2.64 10.70
CA ALA A 54 -4.76 -3.02 9.59
C ALA A 54 -6.14 -3.43 10.12
N VAL A 55 -7.20 -2.87 9.54
CA VAL A 55 -8.58 -3.22 9.88
C VAL A 55 -9.12 -4.21 8.85
N PHE A 56 -9.13 -3.83 7.58
CA PHE A 56 -9.47 -4.72 6.47
C PHE A 56 -8.82 -4.28 5.16
N ASP A 57 -8.67 -5.23 4.24
CA ASP A 57 -8.26 -5.01 2.85
C ASP A 57 -9.03 -6.02 1.98
N GLY A 58 -9.91 -5.55 1.11
CA GLY A 58 -10.78 -6.41 0.33
C GLY A 58 -11.55 -5.70 -0.76
N LEU A 59 -12.61 -6.35 -1.22
CA LEU A 59 -13.59 -5.78 -2.16
C LEU A 59 -14.89 -5.48 -1.43
N THR A 60 -15.54 -4.39 -1.78
CA THR A 60 -16.94 -4.17 -1.42
C THR A 60 -17.82 -5.25 -2.07
N HIS A 61 -19.08 -5.37 -1.65
CA HIS A 61 -20.03 -6.29 -2.29
C HIS A 61 -20.23 -6.03 -3.79
N THR A 62 -20.01 -4.79 -4.23
CA THR A 62 -20.07 -4.40 -5.64
C THR A 62 -18.73 -4.55 -6.39
N GLY A 63 -17.72 -5.17 -5.74
CA GLY A 63 -16.43 -5.46 -6.35
C GLY A 63 -15.42 -4.30 -6.33
N TYR A 64 -15.69 -3.21 -5.60
CA TYR A 64 -14.77 -2.07 -5.54
C TYR A 64 -13.69 -2.30 -4.46
N PRO A 65 -12.39 -2.10 -4.78
CA PRO A 65 -11.31 -2.27 -3.81
C PRO A 65 -11.38 -1.22 -2.71
N VAL A 66 -11.26 -1.68 -1.46
CA VAL A 66 -11.23 -0.81 -0.29
C VAL A 66 -10.30 -1.38 0.77
N GLU A 67 -9.55 -0.49 1.41
CA GLU A 67 -8.71 -0.79 2.57
C GLU A 67 -8.99 0.19 3.69
N LEU A 68 -8.92 -0.26 4.93
CA LEU A 68 -8.96 0.59 6.12
C LEU A 68 -7.84 0.21 7.07
N HIS A 69 -7.12 1.21 7.53
CA HIS A 69 -6.18 1.06 8.63
C HIS A 69 -6.24 2.26 9.59
N MET A 70 -5.76 2.05 10.80
CA MET A 70 -5.49 3.11 11.77
C MET A 70 -4.00 3.38 11.86
N THR A 71 -3.64 4.64 12.11
CA THR A 71 -2.27 5.03 12.42
C THR A 71 -2.25 5.85 13.71
N ARG A 72 -1.27 5.52 14.57
CA ARG A 72 -0.81 6.36 15.67
C ARG A 72 0.54 6.93 15.29
N LEU A 73 0.58 8.23 15.02
CA LEU A 73 1.76 8.96 14.59
C LEU A 73 2.39 9.66 15.79
N ALA A 74 3.60 9.28 16.15
CA ALA A 74 4.31 9.84 17.29
C ALA A 74 4.64 11.33 17.08
N PRO A 75 4.87 12.08 18.17
CA PRO A 75 5.27 13.49 18.09
C PRO A 75 6.49 13.71 17.20
N GLY A 76 6.45 14.71 16.34
CA GLY A 76 7.52 15.04 15.40
C GLY A 76 7.73 14.07 14.26
N GLN A 77 6.99 12.96 14.23
CA GLN A 77 7.15 11.94 13.20
C GLN A 77 6.25 12.20 11.98
N ARG A 78 6.60 11.56 10.87
CA ARG A 78 5.79 11.49 9.65
C ARG A 78 5.40 10.04 9.36
N SER A 79 4.29 9.87 8.66
CA SER A 79 3.80 8.53 8.29
C SER A 79 4.74 7.81 7.32
N HIS A 80 5.21 8.53 6.33
CA HIS A 80 6.11 8.09 5.25
C HIS A 80 6.66 9.34 4.53
N PRO A 81 7.67 9.23 3.67
CA PRO A 81 8.05 10.32 2.76
C PRO A 81 6.87 10.73 1.87
N PRO A 82 6.82 11.98 1.40
CA PRO A 82 5.84 12.39 0.39
C PRO A 82 5.81 11.42 -0.78
N HIS A 83 4.64 10.98 -1.18
CA HIS A 83 4.45 10.03 -2.27
C HIS A 83 3.07 10.20 -2.93
N LYS A 84 2.84 9.48 -4.01
CA LYS A 84 1.58 9.46 -4.75
C LYS A 84 1.27 8.03 -5.21
N HIS A 85 0.00 7.73 -5.36
CA HIS A 85 -0.49 6.42 -5.83
C HIS A 85 -1.85 6.56 -6.53
N VAL A 86 -2.27 5.49 -7.21
CA VAL A 86 -3.51 5.48 -8.01
C VAL A 86 -4.76 5.50 -7.16
N ASN A 87 -4.80 4.75 -6.05
CA ASN A 87 -5.95 4.76 -5.15
C ASN A 87 -6.12 6.14 -4.49
N GLU A 88 -7.35 6.49 -4.22
CA GLU A 88 -7.72 7.69 -3.47
C GLU A 88 -7.70 7.38 -1.97
N GLU A 89 -7.53 8.40 -1.13
CA GLU A 89 -7.56 8.23 0.31
C GLU A 89 -8.45 9.24 1.02
N VAL A 90 -9.11 8.77 2.07
CA VAL A 90 -9.79 9.62 3.06
C VAL A 90 -9.12 9.42 4.40
N MET A 91 -8.45 10.44 4.92
CA MET A 91 -7.92 10.46 6.28
C MET A 91 -8.93 11.13 7.21
N MET A 92 -9.23 10.47 8.33
CA MET A 92 -10.10 11.01 9.39
C MET A 92 -9.31 11.10 10.69
N LEU A 93 -9.02 12.31 11.14
CA LEU A 93 -8.23 12.57 12.35
C LEU A 93 -9.11 12.43 13.61
N LEU A 94 -8.76 11.48 14.48
CA LEU A 94 -9.47 11.20 15.73
C LEU A 94 -8.92 11.99 16.89
N ARG A 95 -7.58 12.09 17.00
CA ARG A 95 -6.88 12.77 18.11
C ARG A 95 -5.65 13.50 17.61
N GLY A 96 -5.28 14.55 18.35
CA GLY A 96 -4.08 15.33 18.07
C GLY A 96 -4.26 16.27 16.89
N GLN A 97 -3.17 16.51 16.21
CA GLN A 97 -3.11 17.35 15.02
C GLN A 97 -2.10 16.80 14.02
N VAL A 98 -2.29 17.07 12.75
CA VAL A 98 -1.34 16.73 11.69
C VAL A 98 -1.17 17.89 10.71
N ASP A 99 0.02 18.02 10.17
CA ASP A 99 0.30 18.82 9.00
C ASP A 99 0.11 17.92 7.78
N ALA A 100 -0.95 18.19 7.03
CA ALA A 100 -1.33 17.46 5.83
C ALA A 100 -0.75 18.15 4.61
N LEU A 101 0.19 17.49 3.91
CA LEU A 101 0.70 17.91 2.60
C LEU A 101 -0.26 17.41 1.52
N TYR A 102 -0.76 18.30 0.67
CA TYR A 102 -1.54 18.01 -0.54
C TYR A 102 -1.63 19.26 -1.42
N GLY A 103 -1.79 19.09 -2.71
CA GLY A 103 -1.89 20.22 -3.66
C GLY A 103 -0.67 21.14 -3.61
N GLY A 104 0.50 20.61 -3.30
CA GLY A 104 1.75 21.38 -3.16
C GLY A 104 1.78 22.30 -1.93
N LYS A 105 0.82 22.21 -1.00
CA LYS A 105 0.74 23.02 0.23
C LYS A 105 0.56 22.15 1.46
N THR A 106 0.97 22.66 2.61
CA THR A 106 0.75 22.05 3.90
C THR A 106 -0.36 22.76 4.65
N THR A 107 -1.33 22.01 5.15
CA THR A 107 -2.45 22.53 5.95
C THR A 107 -2.47 21.82 7.29
N ARG A 108 -2.53 22.58 8.38
CA ARG A 108 -2.77 22.02 9.70
C ARG A 108 -4.22 21.63 9.87
N VAL A 109 -4.45 20.37 10.28
CA VAL A 109 -5.77 19.86 10.62
C VAL A 109 -5.77 19.30 12.04
N THR A 110 -6.92 19.40 12.71
CA THR A 110 -7.11 18.99 14.11
C THR A 110 -8.15 17.89 14.22
N ALA A 111 -8.26 17.27 15.39
CA ALA A 111 -9.21 16.19 15.66
C ALA A 111 -10.63 16.53 15.18
N GLY A 112 -11.31 15.58 14.56
CA GLY A 112 -12.59 15.71 13.88
C GLY A 112 -12.51 16.14 12.41
N SER A 113 -11.32 16.56 11.94
CA SER A 113 -11.14 16.93 10.53
C SER A 113 -11.01 15.71 9.63
N THR A 114 -11.40 15.89 8.38
CA THR A 114 -11.24 14.90 7.29
C THR A 114 -10.45 15.54 6.16
N VAL A 115 -9.54 14.76 5.57
CA VAL A 115 -8.76 15.17 4.39
C VAL A 115 -8.97 14.12 3.30
N TYR A 116 -9.31 14.57 2.11
CA TYR A 116 -9.43 13.72 0.91
C TYR A 116 -8.22 13.90 0.01
N MET A 117 -7.62 12.79 -0.39
CA MET A 117 -6.52 12.74 -1.35
C MET A 117 -7.02 12.16 -2.68
N ALA A 118 -6.93 12.97 -3.72
CA ALA A 118 -7.24 12.50 -5.06
C ALA A 118 -6.17 11.54 -5.58
N SER A 119 -6.55 10.71 -6.55
CA SER A 119 -5.61 9.83 -7.25
C SER A 119 -4.41 10.61 -7.79
N MET A 120 -3.22 10.07 -7.61
CA MET A 120 -1.93 10.66 -8.05
C MET A 120 -1.57 12.01 -7.41
N GLU A 121 -2.30 12.46 -6.39
CA GLU A 121 -1.92 13.64 -5.62
C GLU A 121 -0.75 13.30 -4.67
N GLU A 122 0.31 14.11 -4.69
CA GLU A 122 1.42 13.96 -3.74
C GLU A 122 0.98 14.37 -2.34
N HIS A 123 1.16 13.47 -1.38
CA HIS A 123 0.70 13.69 -0.02
C HIS A 123 1.60 13.06 1.05
N ASN A 124 1.42 13.55 2.27
CA ASN A 124 2.09 13.07 3.47
C ASN A 124 1.41 13.64 4.72
N TRP A 125 1.54 12.92 5.83
CA TRP A 125 1.07 13.34 7.15
C TRP A 125 2.25 13.49 8.10
N THR A 126 2.40 14.64 8.75
CA THR A 126 3.41 14.92 9.79
C THR A 126 2.72 15.33 11.06
N ASN A 127 3.11 14.76 12.18
CA ASN A 127 2.61 15.20 13.49
C ASN A 127 3.51 16.33 14.04
N PRO A 128 3.06 17.57 14.06
CA PRO A 128 3.83 18.71 14.57
C PRO A 128 3.67 18.91 16.07
N GLY A 129 2.74 18.19 16.70
CA GLY A 129 2.36 18.42 18.09
C GLY A 129 3.25 17.68 19.08
N PRO A 130 3.11 17.99 20.39
CA PRO A 130 3.79 17.25 21.44
C PRO A 130 3.13 15.92 21.76
N GLU A 131 1.87 15.72 21.37
CA GLU A 131 1.08 14.53 21.64
C GLU A 131 0.96 13.66 20.39
N PRO A 132 0.78 12.33 20.52
CA PRO A 132 0.50 11.46 19.38
C PRO A 132 -0.76 11.90 18.64
N ALA A 133 -0.73 11.79 17.30
CA ALA A 133 -1.90 11.92 16.47
C ALA A 133 -2.45 10.53 16.11
N GLU A 134 -3.77 10.37 16.15
CA GLU A 134 -4.44 9.12 15.78
C GLU A 134 -5.47 9.37 14.68
N TYR A 135 -5.41 8.59 13.62
CA TYR A 135 -6.29 8.76 12.48
C TYR A 135 -6.58 7.43 11.78
N PHE A 136 -7.72 7.39 11.09
CA PHE A 136 -8.02 6.37 10.10
C PHE A 136 -7.64 6.84 8.71
N VAL A 137 -7.27 5.89 7.87
CA VAL A 137 -7.16 6.07 6.42
C VAL A 137 -8.02 5.01 5.74
N ILE A 138 -8.95 5.47 4.90
CA ILE A 138 -9.68 4.62 3.95
C ILE A 138 -9.03 4.83 2.60
N ALA A 139 -8.47 3.76 2.01
CA ALA A 139 -7.97 3.78 0.64
C ALA A 139 -9.02 3.17 -0.28
N LEU A 140 -9.33 3.87 -1.37
CA LEU A 140 -10.39 3.56 -2.33
C LEU A 140 -9.79 3.30 -3.72
N GLY A 141 -10.16 2.19 -4.32
CA GLY A 141 -9.71 1.84 -5.67
C GLY A 141 -8.48 0.92 -5.71
N PRO A 142 -8.00 0.63 -6.93
CA PRO A 142 -6.85 -0.23 -7.11
C PRO A 142 -5.57 0.44 -6.60
N LYS A 143 -4.62 -0.37 -6.11
CA LYS A 143 -3.31 0.13 -5.64
C LYS A 143 -2.32 0.37 -6.80
N THR A 144 -2.60 -0.18 -7.96
CA THR A 144 -1.79 -0.09 -9.20
C THR A 144 -2.70 -0.19 -10.41
#